data_6268980ba7b15795d9caa285b0e087da
#
_entry.id   6268980ba7b15795d9caa285b0e087da
#
_cell.length_a   1.000
_cell.length_b   1.000
_cell.length_c   1.000
_cell.angle_alpha   90.00
_cell.angle_beta   90.00
_cell.angle_gamma   90.00
#
_symmetry.space_group_name_H-M   'P 1'
#
loop_
_entity.id
_entity.type
_entity.pdbx_description
1 polymer ?
#
loop_
_entity_poly.entity_id
_entity_poly.type
_entity_poly.pdbx_seq_one_letter_code
_entity_poly.pdbx_strand_id
1 'polypeptide(L)'
;MACEAIQRGAQRIVAVDQDRRLVSTARTNLALVAASRTPAPEVTVVQQEVLRWLHAGQDPQREGFELIYADPPYRAGLYQPLMQALMSGHWLRPEGLLLLECATNVTPQVMPGWQLLQERRYGSTTILVLNRP
;
A
#
# COMPACT_ATOMS: atom_id res chain seq x y z
N MET A 1 5.32 8.72 -0.52
CA MET A 1 4.95 7.90 0.67
C MET A 1 6.04 6.91 1.07
N ALA A 2 6.55 6.11 0.15
CA ALA A 2 7.57 5.10 0.49
C ALA A 2 8.89 5.72 0.99
N CYS A 3 9.36 6.79 0.36
CA CYS A 3 10.57 7.50 0.82
C CYS A 3 10.41 8.04 2.23
N GLU A 4 9.25 8.61 2.54
CA GLU A 4 8.95 9.10 3.88
C GLU A 4 8.91 7.98 4.90
N ALA A 5 8.38 6.82 4.53
CA ALA A 5 8.38 5.64 5.41
C ALA A 5 9.80 5.23 5.78
N ILE A 6 10.74 5.23 4.83
CA ILE A 6 12.14 4.95 5.10
C ILE A 6 12.73 5.99 6.07
N GLN A 7 12.46 7.25 5.84
CA GLN A 7 12.96 8.35 6.70
C GLN A 7 12.43 8.24 8.12
N ARG A 8 11.25 7.64 8.31
CA ARG A 8 10.62 7.41 9.62
C ARG A 8 10.97 6.07 10.25
N GLY A 9 11.91 5.32 9.65
CA GLY A 9 12.46 4.11 10.26
C GLY A 9 11.89 2.79 9.76
N ALA A 10 11.14 2.79 8.65
CA ALA A 10 10.68 1.54 8.07
C ALA A 10 11.87 0.64 7.68
N GLN A 11 11.80 -0.63 8.04
CA GLN A 11 12.89 -1.59 7.81
C GLN A 11 12.71 -2.39 6.54
N ARG A 12 11.49 -2.46 6.01
CA ARG A 12 11.16 -3.18 4.79
C ARG A 12 10.13 -2.38 4.01
N ILE A 13 10.44 -2.13 2.75
CA ILE A 13 9.57 -1.41 1.83
C ILE A 13 9.35 -2.26 0.60
N VAL A 14 8.10 -2.41 0.20
CA VAL A 14 7.73 -2.99 -1.09
C VAL A 14 6.85 -1.99 -1.83
N ALA A 15 7.26 -1.63 -3.03
CA ALA A 15 6.50 -0.76 -3.91
C ALA A 15 6.12 -1.52 -5.18
N VAL A 16 4.85 -1.48 -5.55
CA VAL A 16 4.32 -2.22 -6.69
C VAL A 16 3.60 -1.26 -7.62
N ASP A 17 3.97 -1.27 -8.89
CA ASP A 17 3.33 -0.52 -9.95
C ASP A 17 3.51 -1.25 -11.28
N GLN A 18 2.54 -1.12 -12.17
CA GLN A 18 2.67 -1.68 -13.51
C GLN A 18 3.36 -0.74 -14.49
N ASP A 19 3.41 0.55 -14.19
CA ASP A 19 4.01 1.55 -15.06
C ASP A 19 5.54 1.50 -14.98
N ARG A 20 6.18 1.21 -16.11
CA ARG A 20 7.63 1.08 -16.20
C ARG A 20 8.37 2.35 -15.77
N ARG A 21 7.85 3.52 -16.11
CA ARG A 21 8.48 4.80 -15.75
C ARG A 21 8.40 5.06 -14.26
N LEU A 22 7.25 4.83 -13.67
CA LEU A 22 7.06 4.99 -12.22
C LEU A 22 7.94 4.00 -11.44
N VAL A 23 8.06 2.77 -11.90
CA VAL A 23 8.92 1.77 -11.28
C VAL A 23 10.39 2.20 -11.35
N SER A 24 10.85 2.69 -12.49
CA SER A 24 12.22 3.17 -12.66
C SER A 24 12.53 4.34 -11.73
N THR A 25 11.62 5.32 -11.67
CA THR A 25 11.75 6.48 -10.77
C THR A 25 11.76 6.05 -9.30
N ALA A 26 10.88 5.14 -8.93
CA ALA A 26 10.80 4.62 -7.57
C ALA A 26 12.10 3.90 -7.17
N ARG A 27 12.66 3.07 -8.05
CA ARG A 27 13.93 2.40 -7.78
C ARG A 27 15.06 3.39 -7.49
N THR A 28 15.16 4.43 -8.30
CA THR A 28 16.20 5.46 -8.12
C THR A 28 16.00 6.21 -6.80
N ASN A 29 14.80 6.70 -6.56
CA ASN A 29 14.52 7.51 -5.37
C ASN A 29 14.64 6.71 -4.07
N LEU A 30 14.11 5.50 -4.05
CA LEU A 30 14.15 4.65 -2.86
C LEU A 30 15.58 4.19 -2.56
N ALA A 31 16.38 3.90 -3.57
CA ALA A 31 17.78 3.55 -3.38
C ALA A 31 18.58 4.70 -2.74
N LEU A 32 18.35 5.93 -3.18
CA LEU A 32 19.01 7.11 -2.62
C LEU A 32 18.63 7.32 -1.15
N VAL A 33 17.37 7.21 -0.81
CA VAL A 33 16.91 7.40 0.57
C VAL A 33 17.39 6.25 1.46
N ALA A 34 17.35 5.02 0.98
CA ALA A 34 17.81 3.85 1.72
C ALA A 34 19.31 3.92 2.04
N ALA A 35 20.10 4.41 1.09
CA ALA A 35 21.55 4.55 1.28
C ALA A 35 21.92 5.56 2.38
N SER A 36 21.02 6.47 2.72
CA SER A 36 21.24 7.46 3.79
C SER A 36 20.96 6.91 5.18
N ARG A 37 20.45 5.68 5.31
CA ARG A 37 20.06 5.08 6.60
C ARG A 37 21.03 3.97 6.99
N THR A 38 21.25 3.86 8.30
CA THR A 38 22.07 2.81 8.90
C THR A 38 21.32 2.18 10.06
N PRO A 39 21.00 0.87 10.02
CA PRO A 39 21.13 -0.02 8.86
C PRO A 39 20.22 0.37 7.71
N ALA A 40 20.60 0.05 6.48
CA ALA A 40 19.79 0.31 5.32
C ALA A 40 18.55 -0.59 5.32
N PRO A 41 17.35 -0.08 4.97
CA PRO A 41 16.15 -0.90 4.88
C PRO A 41 16.21 -1.84 3.67
N GLU A 42 15.46 -2.94 3.75
CA GLU A 42 15.22 -3.80 2.61
C GLU A 42 14.20 -3.11 1.69
N VAL A 43 14.57 -2.85 0.45
CA VAL A 43 13.72 -2.18 -0.54
C VAL A 43 13.53 -3.09 -1.74
N THR A 44 12.28 -3.36 -2.08
CA THR A 44 11.87 -4.12 -3.26
C THR A 44 10.91 -3.29 -4.09
N VAL A 45 11.20 -3.13 -5.38
CA VAL A 45 10.31 -2.44 -6.32
C VAL A 45 9.90 -3.44 -7.39
N VAL A 46 8.59 -3.63 -7.55
CA VAL A 46 8.02 -4.66 -8.43
C VAL A 46 7.25 -3.98 -9.56
N GLN A 47 7.58 -4.34 -10.80
CA GLN A 47 6.81 -3.93 -11.96
C GLN A 47 5.78 -5.02 -12.28
N GLN A 48 4.56 -4.83 -11.79
CA GLN A 48 3.49 -5.79 -11.98
C GLN A 48 2.14 -5.13 -11.69
N GLU A 49 1.06 -5.65 -12.29
CA GLU A 49 -0.28 -5.27 -11.91
C GLU A 49 -0.54 -5.74 -10.46
N VAL A 50 -1.09 -4.85 -9.62
CA VAL A 50 -1.12 -5.08 -8.17
C VAL A 50 -1.95 -6.29 -7.75
N LEU A 51 -3.11 -6.51 -8.35
CA LEU A 51 -3.95 -7.66 -7.99
C LEU A 51 -3.27 -8.98 -8.33
N ARG A 52 -2.58 -9.01 -9.46
CA ARG A 52 -1.81 -10.18 -9.88
C ARG A 52 -0.68 -10.48 -8.92
N TRP A 53 0.02 -9.44 -8.47
CA TRP A 53 1.08 -9.58 -7.48
C TRP A 53 0.54 -10.07 -6.13
N LEU A 54 -0.57 -9.50 -5.67
CA LEU A 54 -1.21 -9.93 -4.42
C LEU A 54 -1.68 -11.38 -4.47
N HIS A 55 -2.25 -11.82 -5.61
CA HIS A 55 -2.73 -13.19 -5.76
C HIS A 55 -1.60 -14.23 -5.87
N ALA A 56 -0.41 -13.83 -6.28
CA ALA A 56 0.75 -14.72 -6.26
C ALA A 56 1.16 -15.10 -4.83
N GLY A 57 0.72 -14.33 -3.86
CA GLY A 57 0.91 -14.63 -2.45
C GLY A 57 2.21 -14.11 -1.88
N GLN A 58 2.23 -14.00 -0.58
CA GLN A 58 3.40 -13.61 0.19
C GLN A 58 4.13 -14.86 0.71
N ASP A 59 5.43 -14.74 0.92
CA ASP A 59 6.18 -15.79 1.61
C ASP A 59 5.50 -16.11 2.96
N PRO A 60 5.09 -17.38 3.19
CA PRO A 60 4.39 -17.75 4.43
C PRO A 60 5.19 -17.48 5.71
N GLN A 61 6.51 -17.35 5.61
CA GLN A 61 7.37 -17.06 6.75
C GLN A 61 7.44 -15.56 7.06
N ARG A 62 6.94 -14.72 6.18
CA ARG A 62 6.91 -13.28 6.41
C ARG A 62 5.61 -12.85 7.06
N GLU A 63 5.75 -12.00 8.06
CA GLU A 63 4.59 -11.33 8.65
C GLU A 63 4.01 -10.32 7.66
N GLY A 64 2.73 -10.00 7.82
CA GLY A 64 2.09 -8.95 7.05
C GLY A 64 2.70 -7.58 7.32
N PHE A 65 2.31 -6.59 6.53
CA PHE A 65 2.78 -5.22 6.68
C PHE A 65 2.02 -4.50 7.80
N GLU A 66 2.70 -3.62 8.49
CA GLU A 66 2.09 -2.74 9.50
C GLU A 66 1.32 -1.59 8.85
N LEU A 67 1.76 -1.16 7.67
CA LEU A 67 1.17 -0.07 6.92
C LEU A 67 1.15 -0.40 5.45
N ILE A 68 -0.01 -0.28 4.85
CA ILE A 68 -0.20 -0.40 3.40
C ILE A 68 -0.83 0.91 2.92
N TYR A 69 -0.22 1.51 1.91
CA TYR A 69 -0.78 2.67 1.22
C TYR A 69 -1.20 2.24 -0.19
N ALA A 70 -2.43 2.53 -0.56
CA ALA A 70 -2.97 2.20 -1.86
C ALA A 70 -3.62 3.42 -2.49
N ASP A 71 -3.22 3.71 -3.73
CA ASP A 71 -3.76 4.80 -4.55
C ASP A 71 -4.10 4.23 -5.93
N PRO A 72 -5.14 3.36 -6.03
CA PRO A 72 -5.52 2.80 -7.31
C PRO A 72 -6.13 3.88 -8.21
N PRO A 73 -6.09 3.68 -9.54
CA PRO A 73 -6.79 4.59 -10.46
C PRO A 73 -8.25 4.76 -10.06
N TYR A 74 -8.80 5.96 -10.23
CA TYR A 74 -10.18 6.29 -9.84
C TYR A 74 -11.24 5.60 -10.72
N ARG A 75 -10.97 4.41 -11.16
CA ARG A 75 -11.90 3.61 -11.96
C ARG A 75 -12.77 2.76 -11.05
N ALA A 76 -14.04 2.69 -11.38
CA ALA A 76 -14.99 1.85 -10.67
C ALA A 76 -14.52 0.41 -10.62
N GLY A 77 -14.67 -0.24 -9.48
CA GLY A 77 -14.48 -1.66 -9.32
C GLY A 77 -13.10 -2.12 -8.86
N LEU A 78 -12.10 -1.24 -8.67
CA LEU A 78 -10.78 -1.65 -8.22
C LEU A 78 -10.65 -1.76 -6.70
N TYR A 79 -11.41 -0.98 -5.94
CA TYR A 79 -11.26 -0.91 -4.48
C TYR A 79 -11.67 -2.22 -3.78
N GLN A 80 -12.80 -2.78 -4.16
CA GLN A 80 -13.28 -4.02 -3.52
C GLN A 80 -12.36 -5.21 -3.79
N PRO A 81 -11.95 -5.51 -5.04
CA PRO A 81 -10.98 -6.57 -5.29
C PRO A 81 -9.66 -6.38 -4.57
N LEU A 82 -9.18 -5.14 -4.47
CA LEU A 82 -7.95 -4.81 -3.75
C LEU A 82 -8.08 -5.13 -2.26
N MET A 83 -9.13 -4.64 -1.62
CA MET A 83 -9.37 -4.87 -0.20
C MET A 83 -9.56 -6.36 0.10
N GLN A 84 -10.25 -7.09 -0.77
CA GLN A 84 -10.44 -8.53 -0.62
C GLN A 84 -9.11 -9.30 -0.79
N ALA A 85 -8.29 -8.94 -1.75
CA ALA A 85 -6.99 -9.57 -1.96
C ALA A 85 -6.05 -9.33 -0.77
N LEU A 86 -6.06 -8.13 -0.21
CA LEU A 86 -5.27 -7.82 0.98
C LEU A 86 -5.70 -8.66 2.19
N MET A 87 -7.00 -8.87 2.34
CA MET A 87 -7.54 -9.69 3.42
C MET A 87 -7.22 -11.17 3.25
N SER A 88 -7.48 -11.70 2.06
CA SER A 88 -7.30 -13.14 1.77
C SER A 88 -5.83 -13.56 1.83
N GLY A 89 -4.94 -12.69 1.42
CA GLY A 89 -3.49 -12.97 1.37
C GLY A 89 -2.76 -12.69 2.68
N HIS A 90 -3.45 -12.25 3.71
CA HIS A 90 -2.84 -11.87 5.00
C HIS A 90 -1.71 -10.84 4.83
N TRP A 91 -1.89 -9.90 3.89
CA TRP A 91 -0.89 -8.88 3.61
C TRP A 91 -0.74 -7.85 4.72
N LEU A 92 -1.82 -7.61 5.47
CA LEU A 92 -1.84 -6.65 6.58
C LEU A 92 -1.77 -7.40 7.91
N ARG A 93 -0.87 -6.97 8.78
CA ARG A 93 -0.76 -7.51 10.14
C ARG A 93 -2.02 -7.20 10.94
N PRO A 94 -2.34 -8.01 11.99
CA PRO A 94 -3.34 -7.61 12.96
C PRO A 94 -2.99 -6.21 13.50
N GLU A 95 -4.00 -5.34 13.60
CA GLU A 95 -3.85 -3.94 13.98
C GLU A 95 -3.07 -3.07 12.99
N GLY A 96 -2.65 -3.61 11.85
CA GLY A 96 -2.05 -2.85 10.78
C GLY A 96 -3.05 -1.90 10.12
N LEU A 97 -2.55 -0.88 9.45
CA LEU A 97 -3.35 0.16 8.82
C LEU A 97 -3.28 0.10 7.31
N LEU A 98 -4.45 0.18 6.68
CA LEU A 98 -4.57 0.45 5.24
C LEU A 98 -4.97 1.89 5.04
N LEU A 99 -4.15 2.66 4.34
CA LEU A 99 -4.49 3.99 3.87
C LEU A 99 -4.90 3.88 2.42
N LEU A 100 -6.17 4.15 2.15
CA LEU A 100 -6.75 4.03 0.82
C LEU A 100 -7.10 5.41 0.30
N GLU A 101 -6.40 5.84 -0.76
CA GLU A 101 -6.67 7.12 -1.42
C GLU A 101 -7.76 6.93 -2.47
N CYS A 102 -8.74 7.83 -2.48
CA CYS A 102 -9.84 7.80 -3.43
C CYS A 102 -10.29 9.22 -3.79
N ALA A 103 -11.05 9.35 -4.86
CA ALA A 103 -11.71 10.61 -5.18
C ALA A 103 -12.84 10.87 -4.17
N THR A 104 -12.95 12.11 -3.69
CA THR A 104 -13.93 12.48 -2.66
C THR A 104 -15.36 12.19 -3.11
N ASN A 105 -15.68 12.39 -4.40
CA ASN A 105 -17.00 12.15 -4.95
C ASN A 105 -17.33 10.68 -5.25
N VAL A 106 -16.35 9.77 -5.13
CA VAL A 106 -16.49 8.34 -5.42
C VAL A 106 -15.83 7.53 -4.30
N THR A 107 -16.24 7.81 -3.06
CA THR A 107 -15.72 7.09 -1.90
C THR A 107 -16.24 5.65 -1.90
N PRO A 108 -15.38 4.64 -1.86
CA PRO A 108 -15.82 3.25 -1.88
C PRO A 108 -16.51 2.85 -0.57
N GLN A 109 -17.41 1.88 -0.66
CA GLN A 109 -17.98 1.25 0.53
C GLN A 109 -16.92 0.43 1.26
N VAL A 110 -16.97 0.52 2.60
CA VAL A 110 -16.13 -0.33 3.45
C VAL A 110 -16.69 -1.75 3.40
N MET A 111 -15.83 -2.71 3.02
CA MET A 111 -16.23 -4.11 2.92
C MET A 111 -16.38 -4.76 4.30
N PRO A 112 -17.21 -5.80 4.42
CA PRO A 112 -17.25 -6.63 5.64
C PRO A 112 -15.85 -7.14 6.01
N GLY A 113 -15.53 -7.12 7.29
CA GLY A 113 -14.21 -7.49 7.79
C GLY A 113 -13.21 -6.35 7.89
N TRP A 114 -13.55 -5.19 7.36
CA TRP A 114 -12.78 -3.96 7.50
C TRP A 114 -13.48 -2.97 8.40
N GLN A 115 -12.72 -2.20 9.15
CA GLN A 115 -13.22 -1.13 9.99
C GLN A 115 -12.63 0.20 9.56
N LEU A 116 -13.51 1.18 9.29
CA LEU A 116 -13.09 2.56 8.99
C LEU A 116 -12.77 3.26 10.31
N LEU A 117 -11.52 3.64 10.49
CA LEU A 117 -11.06 4.37 11.67
C LEU A 117 -11.13 5.87 11.49
N GLN A 118 -10.84 6.34 10.28
CA GLN A 118 -10.76 7.77 9.99
C GLN A 118 -10.98 8.02 8.51
N GLU A 119 -11.59 9.16 8.20
CA GLU A 119 -11.75 9.68 6.84
C GLU A 119 -11.22 11.10 6.82
N ARG A 120 -10.27 11.38 5.94
CA ARG A 120 -9.68 12.71 5.79
C ARG A 120 -9.87 13.21 4.37
N ARG A 121 -10.48 14.39 4.23
CA ARG A 121 -10.70 15.04 2.95
C ARG A 121 -9.66 16.12 2.69
N TYR A 122 -9.11 16.09 1.48
CA TYR A 122 -8.16 17.08 0.99
C TYR A 122 -8.64 17.54 -0.40
N GLY A 123 -9.63 18.44 -0.43
CA GLY A 123 -10.25 18.86 -1.68
C GLY A 123 -10.95 17.71 -2.41
N SER A 124 -10.49 17.38 -3.61
CA SER A 124 -11.05 16.30 -4.42
C SER A 124 -10.54 14.91 -4.04
N THR A 125 -9.60 14.82 -3.11
CA THR A 125 -8.99 13.57 -2.66
C THR A 125 -9.40 13.26 -1.23
N THR A 126 -9.72 12.00 -0.97
CA THR A 126 -10.03 11.51 0.39
C THR A 126 -9.13 10.34 0.71
N ILE A 127 -8.62 10.30 1.93
CA ILE A 127 -7.87 9.16 2.46
C ILE A 127 -8.72 8.47 3.52
N LEU A 128 -8.99 7.19 3.30
CA LEU A 128 -9.63 6.33 4.28
C LEU A 128 -8.57 5.57 5.05
N VAL A 129 -8.66 5.61 6.36
CA VAL A 129 -7.79 4.82 7.25
C VAL A 129 -8.59 3.64 7.78
N LEU A 130 -8.16 2.45 7.41
CA LEU A 130 -8.88 1.21 7.68
C LEU A 130 -7.99 0.24 8.44
N ASN A 131 -8.61 -0.61 9.25
CA ASN A 131 -7.91 -1.76 9.80
C ASN A 131 -8.79 -3.01 9.72
N ARG A 132 -8.20 -4.14 10.05
CA ARG A 132 -8.91 -5.40 10.31
C ARG A 132 -8.97 -5.57 11.82
N PRO A 133 -10.16 -5.51 12.41
CA PRO A 133 -10.29 -5.73 13.86
C PRO A 133 -9.97 -7.16 14.26
#